data_cbdac7882a8ef1e355118df7446d27cc
#
_entry.id   cbdac7882a8ef1e355118df7446d27cc
#
_cell.length_a   1.000
_cell.length_b   1.000
_cell.length_c   1.000
_cell.angle_alpha   90.00
_cell.angle_beta   90.00
_cell.angle_gamma   90.00
#
_symmetry.space_group_name_H-M   'P 1'
#
loop_
_entity.id
_entity.type
_entity.pdbx_description
1 polymer ?
#
loop_
_entity_poly.entity_id
_entity_poly.type
_entity_poly.pdbx_seq_one_letter_code
_entity_poly.pdbx_strand_id
1 'polypeptide(L)'
;MRMQSETYDSENISAINMQIDSWQLKIMASADDDVHVTLDGGAAKGAKAPSAEIQDSVLNIVQAESEDAVLSQFSLGKEGEVTVYVPDTLEGTVTIKNGSGDMEIDSLVASKLTLDNSSGYIEMNNVTADVVEIASSSGDVKLSDGKIDNFQIGTSSGYVTWKNTESEHISITAKSGEVNVSGLGEQTNAEVSTGSGDIGISYGTQPQNLSFKISSGSDDVSVRLDDASYTMETSACKQGKIGDGTYSLTVNSDSGTVVIH
;
A
#
# COMPACT_ATOMS: atom_id res chain seq x y z
N MET A 1 5.60 30.64 -5.31
CA MET A 1 4.25 30.45 -5.84
C MET A 1 3.26 30.51 -4.72
N ARG A 2 2.03 30.96 -4.94
CA ARG A 2 1.03 31.08 -3.89
C ARG A 2 0.46 29.69 -3.60
N MET A 3 0.42 29.30 -2.34
CA MET A 3 -0.40 28.21 -1.83
C MET A 3 -1.87 28.46 -2.23
N GLN A 4 -2.46 27.52 -2.92
CA GLN A 4 -3.88 27.55 -3.32
C GLN A 4 -4.60 26.50 -2.51
N SER A 5 -5.72 26.88 -1.88
CA SER A 5 -6.55 25.95 -1.12
C SER A 5 -8.00 26.08 -1.56
N GLU A 6 -8.65 24.95 -1.75
CA GLU A 6 -10.05 24.82 -2.14
C GLU A 6 -10.78 23.90 -1.18
N THR A 7 -12.04 24.18 -0.90
CA THR A 7 -12.89 23.40 0.01
C THR A 7 -14.09 22.89 -0.76
N TYR A 8 -14.42 21.63 -0.55
CA TYR A 8 -15.52 20.93 -1.19
C TYR A 8 -16.40 20.29 -0.12
N ASP A 9 -17.69 20.53 -0.21
CA ASP A 9 -18.69 19.90 0.64
C ASP A 9 -18.74 18.39 0.38
N SER A 10 -18.45 17.60 1.41
CA SER A 10 -18.36 16.14 1.30
C SER A 10 -19.69 15.48 0.94
N GLU A 11 -20.83 16.10 1.26
CA GLU A 11 -22.15 15.59 0.88
C GLU A 11 -22.33 15.49 -0.65
N ASN A 12 -21.56 16.25 -1.42
CA ASN A 12 -21.55 16.23 -2.88
C ASN A 12 -20.53 15.29 -3.49
N ILE A 13 -19.78 14.55 -2.65
CA ILE A 13 -18.67 13.69 -3.10
C ILE A 13 -18.96 12.24 -2.71
N SER A 14 -19.02 11.36 -3.69
CA SER A 14 -19.09 9.90 -3.50
C SER A 14 -17.76 9.19 -3.76
N ALA A 15 -16.86 9.84 -4.47
CA ALA A 15 -15.54 9.29 -4.79
C ALA A 15 -14.52 10.40 -5.02
N ILE A 16 -13.26 10.08 -4.77
CA ILE A 16 -12.11 10.94 -5.08
C ILE A 16 -11.21 10.22 -6.08
N ASN A 17 -10.91 10.86 -7.19
CA ASN A 17 -10.04 10.36 -8.23
C ASN A 17 -8.84 11.30 -8.39
N MET A 18 -7.62 10.78 -8.25
CA MET A 18 -6.39 11.53 -8.32
C MET A 18 -5.50 10.96 -9.42
N GLN A 19 -4.98 11.83 -10.27
CA GLN A 19 -3.96 11.49 -11.25
C GLN A 19 -2.83 12.49 -11.09
N ILE A 20 -1.75 12.06 -10.43
CA ILE A 20 -0.58 12.89 -10.12
C ILE A 20 0.61 12.31 -10.85
N ASP A 21 1.35 13.13 -11.56
CA ASP A 21 2.51 12.69 -12.35
C ASP A 21 3.80 12.74 -11.54
N SER A 22 4.16 13.91 -11.04
CA SER A 22 5.47 14.15 -10.41
C SER A 22 5.42 14.88 -9.07
N TRP A 23 4.28 15.47 -8.73
CA TRP A 23 4.13 16.13 -7.45
C TRP A 23 3.98 15.10 -6.31
N GLN A 24 4.46 15.48 -5.13
CA GLN A 24 4.20 14.71 -3.92
C GLN A 24 2.71 14.78 -3.58
N LEU A 25 2.13 13.64 -3.20
CA LEU A 25 0.74 13.55 -2.76
C LEU A 25 0.69 13.23 -1.27
N LYS A 26 -0.06 14.04 -0.53
CA LYS A 26 -0.43 13.74 0.86
C LYS A 26 -1.93 13.61 0.99
N ILE A 27 -2.38 12.58 1.66
CA ILE A 27 -3.77 12.40 2.08
C ILE A 27 -3.79 12.32 3.60
N MET A 28 -4.60 13.16 4.22
CA MET A 28 -4.69 13.27 5.67
C MET A 28 -6.14 13.36 6.13
N ALA A 29 -6.42 13.05 7.38
CA ALA A 29 -7.74 13.28 7.95
C ALA A 29 -8.10 14.76 7.93
N SER A 30 -9.34 15.09 7.54
CA SER A 30 -9.88 16.43 7.69
C SER A 30 -10.21 16.74 9.14
N ALA A 31 -10.09 18.00 9.52
CA ALA A 31 -10.46 18.48 10.86
C ALA A 31 -11.96 18.80 10.96
N ASP A 32 -12.68 18.82 9.87
CA ASP A 32 -14.10 19.09 9.75
C ASP A 32 -14.74 18.10 8.75
N ASP A 33 -15.99 18.30 8.42
CA ASP A 33 -16.75 17.40 7.54
C ASP A 33 -16.55 17.67 6.05
N ASP A 34 -15.66 18.60 5.68
CA ASP A 34 -15.38 18.97 4.29
C ASP A 34 -14.08 18.36 3.77
N VAL A 35 -14.00 18.23 2.45
CA VAL A 35 -12.75 17.87 1.76
C VAL A 35 -11.98 19.15 1.42
N HIS A 36 -10.71 19.23 1.84
CA HIS A 36 -9.85 20.36 1.49
C HIS A 36 -8.72 19.90 0.59
N VAL A 37 -8.48 20.64 -0.48
CA VAL A 37 -7.37 20.41 -1.41
C VAL A 37 -6.42 21.59 -1.36
N THR A 38 -5.17 21.36 -1.01
CA THR A 38 -4.13 22.37 -0.97
C THR A 38 -3.04 22.05 -1.99
N LEU A 39 -2.70 23.01 -2.81
CA LEU A 39 -1.62 22.94 -3.79
C LEU A 39 -0.51 23.89 -3.37
N ASP A 40 0.66 23.34 -3.02
CA ASP A 40 1.84 24.13 -2.63
C ASP A 40 3.02 23.76 -3.54
N GLY A 41 3.46 24.68 -4.34
CA GLY A 41 4.63 24.46 -5.18
C GLY A 41 4.71 25.40 -6.37
N GLY A 42 5.86 25.37 -7.01
CA GLY A 42 6.14 26.03 -8.26
C GLY A 42 6.28 25.01 -9.36
N ALA A 43 5.57 25.19 -10.46
CA ALA A 43 5.88 24.41 -11.63
C ALA A 43 7.37 24.55 -11.95
N ALA A 44 8.14 23.46 -11.81
CA ALA A 44 9.41 23.35 -12.50
C ALA A 44 9.14 23.65 -14.00
N LYS A 45 10.09 24.22 -14.71
CA LYS A 45 9.87 24.54 -16.14
C LYS A 45 9.33 23.29 -16.85
N GLY A 46 8.05 23.33 -17.25
CA GLY A 46 7.37 22.28 -18.01
C GLY A 46 6.33 21.45 -17.22
N ALA A 47 6.39 21.38 -15.89
CA ALA A 47 5.35 20.70 -15.12
C ALA A 47 4.15 21.63 -14.89
N LYS A 48 2.95 21.13 -15.13
CA LYS A 48 1.71 21.86 -14.83
C LYS A 48 1.28 21.58 -13.38
N ALA A 49 0.78 22.60 -12.69
CA ALA A 49 0.15 22.39 -11.40
C ALA A 49 -1.12 21.55 -11.56
N PRO A 50 -1.44 20.68 -10.59
CA PRO A 50 -2.73 19.98 -10.58
C PRO A 50 -3.91 20.95 -10.53
N SER A 51 -5.07 20.49 -11.00
CA SER A 51 -6.36 21.16 -10.83
C SER A 51 -7.34 20.20 -10.12
N ALA A 52 -8.29 20.76 -9.40
CA ALA A 52 -9.31 20.00 -8.72
C ALA A 52 -10.71 20.47 -9.17
N GLU A 53 -11.60 19.54 -9.49
CA GLU A 53 -12.99 19.83 -9.88
C GLU A 53 -13.92 18.68 -9.52
N ILE A 54 -15.18 19.00 -9.21
CA ILE A 54 -16.24 17.99 -9.02
C ILE A 54 -17.01 17.80 -10.32
N GLN A 55 -17.09 16.56 -10.77
CA GLN A 55 -17.94 16.14 -11.87
C GLN A 55 -18.68 14.84 -11.49
N ASP A 56 -20.00 14.82 -11.65
CA ASP A 56 -20.85 13.66 -11.35
C ASP A 56 -20.62 13.06 -9.93
N SER A 57 -20.50 13.91 -8.93
CA SER A 57 -20.17 13.55 -7.54
C SER A 57 -18.79 12.91 -7.34
N VAL A 58 -17.89 13.05 -8.28
CA VAL A 58 -16.47 12.63 -8.17
C VAL A 58 -15.60 13.87 -8.10
N LEU A 59 -14.79 13.98 -7.04
CA LEU A 59 -13.74 14.98 -6.96
C LEU A 59 -12.52 14.48 -7.76
N ASN A 60 -12.24 15.15 -8.87
CA ASN A 60 -11.10 14.83 -9.73
C ASN A 60 -9.97 15.81 -9.47
N ILE A 61 -8.81 15.28 -9.08
CA ILE A 61 -7.56 16.04 -8.89
C ILE A 61 -6.56 15.54 -9.91
N VAL A 62 -6.26 16.37 -10.92
CA VAL A 62 -5.49 15.94 -12.09
C VAL A 62 -4.30 16.86 -12.33
N GLN A 63 -3.12 16.28 -12.34
CA GLN A 63 -1.91 16.90 -12.89
C GLN A 63 -1.77 16.48 -14.35
N ALA A 64 -1.89 17.45 -15.27
CA ALA A 64 -1.69 17.16 -16.69
C ALA A 64 -0.23 16.78 -16.97
N GLU A 65 -0.01 15.78 -17.82
CA GLU A 65 1.33 15.37 -18.24
C GLU A 65 2.09 16.56 -18.85
N SER A 66 3.40 16.62 -18.60
CA SER A 66 4.26 17.64 -19.21
C SER A 66 4.47 17.34 -20.69
N GLU A 67 4.25 18.31 -21.56
CA GLU A 67 4.46 18.17 -23.01
C GLU A 67 5.94 17.97 -23.40
N ASP A 68 6.88 18.26 -22.50
CA ASP A 68 8.33 18.17 -22.69
C ASP A 68 8.97 17.12 -21.76
N ALA A 69 8.68 15.86 -21.99
CA ALA A 69 9.24 14.73 -21.20
C ALA A 69 10.79 14.65 -21.20
N VAL A 70 11.48 15.31 -22.14
CA VAL A 70 12.95 15.26 -22.26
C VAL A 70 13.63 16.27 -21.33
N LEU A 71 12.97 17.37 -20.96
CA LEU A 71 13.54 18.42 -20.10
C LEU A 71 13.19 18.21 -18.61
N SER A 72 12.14 17.44 -18.30
CA SER A 72 11.73 17.16 -16.93
C SER A 72 12.69 16.26 -16.16
N GLN A 73 13.49 15.44 -16.85
CA GLN A 73 14.50 14.55 -16.25
C GLN A 73 15.69 15.30 -15.61
N PHE A 74 15.82 16.61 -15.81
CA PHE A 74 16.93 17.41 -15.29
C PHE A 74 16.50 18.56 -14.39
N SER A 75 15.26 18.61 -13.92
CA SER A 75 14.84 19.66 -13.00
C SER A 75 15.34 19.38 -11.57
N LEU A 76 16.44 20.04 -11.21
CA LEU A 76 16.91 20.16 -9.84
C LEU A 76 16.05 21.21 -9.10
N GLY A 77 14.85 20.84 -8.66
CA GLY A 77 13.97 21.72 -7.89
C GLY A 77 12.92 20.91 -7.15
N LYS A 78 12.47 21.37 -5.97
CA LYS A 78 11.31 20.78 -5.30
C LYS A 78 10.12 20.89 -6.25
N GLU A 79 9.62 19.74 -6.64
CA GLU A 79 8.31 19.65 -7.26
C GLU A 79 7.25 20.06 -6.23
N GLY A 80 6.03 20.35 -6.66
CA GLY A 80 5.00 20.77 -5.73
C GLY A 80 4.46 19.63 -4.89
N GLU A 81 3.61 19.99 -3.95
CA GLU A 81 2.88 19.08 -3.08
C GLU A 81 1.38 19.29 -3.22
N VAL A 82 0.64 18.20 -3.36
CA VAL A 82 -0.82 18.17 -3.25
C VAL A 82 -1.15 17.58 -1.90
N THR A 83 -1.86 18.31 -1.07
CA THR A 83 -2.41 17.76 0.19
C THR A 83 -3.93 17.73 0.10
N VAL A 84 -4.51 16.56 0.33
CA VAL A 84 -5.96 16.34 0.35
C VAL A 84 -6.35 15.92 1.76
N TYR A 85 -7.17 16.73 2.40
CA TYR A 85 -7.77 16.39 3.69
C TYR A 85 -9.14 15.76 3.44
N VAL A 86 -9.35 14.56 3.95
CA VAL A 86 -10.56 13.77 3.73
C VAL A 86 -11.22 13.50 5.07
N PRO A 87 -12.50 13.87 5.25
CA PRO A 87 -13.23 13.55 6.47
C PRO A 87 -13.49 12.04 6.57
N ASP A 88 -13.47 11.50 7.77
CA ASP A 88 -13.77 10.09 8.04
C ASP A 88 -15.22 9.70 7.71
N THR A 89 -16.10 10.69 7.65
CA THR A 89 -17.52 10.53 7.28
C THR A 89 -17.74 10.29 5.77
N LEU A 90 -16.73 10.53 4.93
CA LEU A 90 -16.90 10.38 3.48
C LEU A 90 -17.10 8.92 3.05
N GLU A 91 -16.48 7.94 3.71
CA GLU A 91 -16.59 6.49 3.45
C GLU A 91 -16.63 6.07 1.96
N GLY A 92 -16.13 6.93 1.08
CA GLY A 92 -16.20 6.78 -0.37
C GLY A 92 -15.05 5.94 -0.94
N THR A 93 -15.04 5.83 -2.27
CA THR A 93 -13.94 5.21 -3.02
C THR A 93 -12.88 6.25 -3.34
N VAL A 94 -11.61 5.90 -3.09
CA VAL A 94 -10.44 6.71 -3.45
C VAL A 94 -9.60 5.95 -4.48
N THR A 95 -9.38 6.55 -5.65
CA THR A 95 -8.57 5.99 -6.72
C THR A 95 -7.42 6.94 -7.03
N ILE A 96 -6.20 6.41 -7.04
CA ILE A 96 -4.99 7.20 -7.28
C ILE A 96 -4.14 6.55 -8.37
N LYS A 97 -3.79 7.33 -9.38
CA LYS A 97 -2.72 7.03 -10.33
C LYS A 97 -1.57 7.97 -10.06
N ASN A 98 -0.40 7.41 -9.79
CA ASN A 98 0.80 8.17 -9.50
C ASN A 98 1.93 7.83 -10.48
N GLY A 99 2.59 8.85 -11.00
CA GLY A 99 3.78 8.67 -11.83
C GLY A 99 5.03 8.42 -11.00
N SER A 100 5.65 9.51 -10.55
CA SER A 100 6.96 9.46 -9.87
C SER A 100 7.02 10.18 -8.54
N GLY A 101 5.97 10.89 -8.13
CA GLY A 101 5.91 11.56 -6.84
C GLY A 101 5.75 10.59 -5.69
N ASP A 102 6.30 10.94 -4.53
CA ASP A 102 6.08 10.14 -3.32
C ASP A 102 4.66 10.36 -2.80
N MET A 103 4.10 9.33 -2.15
CA MET A 103 2.77 9.38 -1.55
C MET A 103 2.85 9.12 -0.05
N GLU A 104 2.20 9.98 0.71
CA GLU A 104 1.97 9.82 2.14
C GLU A 104 0.46 9.80 2.39
N ILE A 105 -0.07 8.71 2.92
CA ILE A 105 -1.48 8.55 3.26
C ILE A 105 -1.57 8.28 4.76
N ASP A 106 -2.10 9.24 5.49
CA ASP A 106 -2.25 9.13 6.94
C ASP A 106 -3.71 9.34 7.37
N SER A 107 -4.19 8.39 8.17
CA SER A 107 -5.53 8.46 8.79
C SER A 107 -6.69 8.57 7.79
N LEU A 108 -6.60 7.88 6.64
CA LEU A 108 -7.67 7.81 5.67
C LEU A 108 -8.70 6.74 6.07
N VAL A 109 -9.98 7.10 6.01
CA VAL A 109 -11.10 6.16 6.06
C VAL A 109 -11.76 6.11 4.67
N ALA A 110 -11.87 4.92 4.09
CA ALA A 110 -12.46 4.72 2.77
C ALA A 110 -13.13 3.35 2.67
N SER A 111 -14.16 3.20 1.85
CA SER A 111 -14.67 1.86 1.52
C SER A 111 -13.68 1.09 0.64
N LYS A 112 -13.11 1.76 -0.35
CA LYS A 112 -12.08 1.18 -1.22
C LYS A 112 -11.00 2.20 -1.56
N LEU A 113 -9.73 1.78 -1.44
CA LEU A 113 -8.57 2.51 -1.91
C LEU A 113 -7.87 1.73 -3.01
N THR A 114 -7.73 2.32 -4.18
CA THR A 114 -7.00 1.74 -5.31
C THR A 114 -5.83 2.64 -5.68
N LEU A 115 -4.63 2.08 -5.69
CA LEU A 115 -3.39 2.78 -6.03
C LEU A 115 -2.73 2.12 -7.24
N ASP A 116 -2.43 2.90 -8.27
CA ASP A 116 -1.58 2.52 -9.41
C ASP A 116 -0.36 3.44 -9.40
N ASN A 117 0.81 2.89 -9.08
CA ASN A 117 2.05 3.63 -8.86
C ASN A 117 3.14 3.19 -9.84
N SER A 118 3.76 4.14 -10.53
CA SER A 118 4.88 3.81 -11.42
C SER A 118 6.19 3.72 -10.65
N SER A 119 6.60 4.76 -9.89
CA SER A 119 7.93 4.74 -9.26
C SER A 119 8.09 5.56 -7.98
N GLY A 120 7.05 6.12 -7.41
CA GLY A 120 7.14 6.86 -6.13
C GLY A 120 7.15 5.92 -4.92
N TYR A 121 7.70 6.39 -3.80
CA TYR A 121 7.55 5.74 -2.50
C TYR A 121 6.12 5.90 -1.99
N ILE A 122 5.56 4.86 -1.41
CA ILE A 122 4.23 4.88 -0.80
C ILE A 122 4.36 4.59 0.68
N GLU A 123 3.95 5.55 1.51
CA GLU A 123 3.81 5.36 2.95
C GLU A 123 2.35 5.51 3.35
N MET A 124 1.80 4.45 3.95
CA MET A 124 0.43 4.42 4.46
C MET A 124 0.47 4.19 5.96
N ASN A 125 -0.19 5.05 6.72
CA ASN A 125 -0.25 4.95 8.16
C ASN A 125 -1.68 5.14 8.65
N ASN A 126 -2.14 4.29 9.55
CA ASN A 126 -3.46 4.38 10.17
C ASN A 126 -4.63 4.46 9.16
N VAL A 127 -4.54 3.67 8.09
CA VAL A 127 -5.60 3.59 7.06
C VAL A 127 -6.65 2.57 7.48
N THR A 128 -7.92 2.98 7.40
CA THR A 128 -9.08 2.10 7.61
C THR A 128 -9.83 1.95 6.30
N ALA A 129 -9.99 0.72 5.81
CA ALA A 129 -10.70 0.46 4.56
C ALA A 129 -11.26 -0.97 4.50
N ASP A 130 -12.36 -1.18 3.78
CA ASP A 130 -12.83 -2.55 3.48
C ASP A 130 -11.88 -3.22 2.48
N VAL A 131 -11.44 -2.48 1.46
CA VAL A 131 -10.56 -3.00 0.40
C VAL A 131 -9.44 -2.01 0.08
N VAL A 132 -8.20 -2.51 0.04
CA VAL A 132 -7.04 -1.78 -0.50
C VAL A 132 -6.39 -2.62 -1.59
N GLU A 133 -6.28 -2.05 -2.79
CA GLU A 133 -5.60 -2.66 -3.94
C GLU A 133 -4.45 -1.76 -4.40
N ILE A 134 -3.25 -2.30 -4.47
CA ILE A 134 -2.04 -1.56 -4.89
C ILE A 134 -1.37 -2.29 -6.04
N ALA A 135 -1.13 -1.58 -7.13
CA ALA A 135 -0.21 -2.00 -8.19
C ALA A 135 0.97 -1.03 -8.23
N SER A 136 2.20 -1.53 -8.05
CA SER A 136 3.42 -0.72 -8.11
C SER A 136 4.42 -1.32 -9.10
N SER A 137 4.98 -0.49 -9.98
CA SER A 137 6.04 -0.99 -10.87
C SER A 137 7.39 -0.95 -10.18
N SER A 138 7.78 0.17 -9.59
CA SER A 138 8.97 0.31 -8.77
C SER A 138 8.73 1.38 -7.71
N GLY A 139 9.32 1.22 -6.57
CA GLY A 139 9.08 2.05 -5.41
C GLY A 139 8.62 1.20 -4.23
N ASP A 140 9.15 1.53 -3.07
CA ASP A 140 8.85 0.77 -1.87
C ASP A 140 7.45 1.14 -1.36
N VAL A 141 6.78 0.17 -0.77
CA VAL A 141 5.46 0.35 -0.17
C VAL A 141 5.56 -0.03 1.30
N LYS A 142 5.22 0.91 2.15
CA LYS A 142 5.16 0.71 3.60
C LYS A 142 3.76 0.99 4.11
N LEU A 143 3.21 0.03 4.82
CA LEU A 143 1.93 0.14 5.51
C LEU A 143 2.13 -0.14 7.00
N SER A 144 1.57 0.71 7.85
CA SER A 144 1.61 0.53 9.31
C SER A 144 0.31 0.95 9.99
N ASP A 145 0.02 0.25 11.08
CA ASP A 145 -0.99 0.62 12.08
C ASP A 145 -2.41 0.85 11.51
N GLY A 146 -2.78 0.10 10.46
CA GLY A 146 -4.07 0.21 9.78
C GLY A 146 -5.09 -0.85 10.21
N LYS A 147 -6.29 -0.73 9.63
CA LYS A 147 -7.34 -1.75 9.69
C LYS A 147 -7.95 -1.90 8.30
N ILE A 148 -7.66 -3.02 7.64
CA ILE A 148 -8.04 -3.26 6.24
C ILE A 148 -8.56 -4.67 6.12
N ASP A 149 -9.83 -4.86 5.79
CA ASP A 149 -10.41 -6.20 5.73
C ASP A 149 -9.76 -7.04 4.63
N ASN A 150 -9.62 -6.48 3.43
CA ASN A 150 -8.99 -7.15 2.29
C ASN A 150 -7.87 -6.28 1.69
N PHE A 151 -6.65 -6.76 1.79
CA PHE A 151 -5.47 -6.08 1.24
C PHE A 151 -4.84 -6.88 0.12
N GLN A 152 -4.60 -6.24 -1.01
CA GLN A 152 -3.90 -6.83 -2.14
C GLN A 152 -2.83 -5.87 -2.67
N ILE A 153 -1.62 -6.38 -2.85
CA ILE A 153 -0.54 -5.63 -3.51
C ILE A 153 0.19 -6.52 -4.52
N GLY A 154 0.42 -5.94 -5.71
CA GLY A 154 1.34 -6.47 -6.71
C GLY A 154 2.45 -5.46 -6.99
N THR A 155 3.72 -5.86 -6.84
CA THR A 155 4.87 -5.02 -7.22
C THR A 155 5.81 -5.74 -8.18
N SER A 156 6.42 -5.00 -9.10
CA SER A 156 7.45 -5.59 -9.98
C SER A 156 8.82 -5.52 -9.33
N SER A 157 9.20 -4.38 -8.75
CA SER A 157 10.43 -4.24 -7.97
C SER A 157 10.23 -3.17 -6.90
N GLY A 158 10.63 -3.46 -5.70
CA GLY A 158 10.43 -2.60 -4.53
C GLY A 158 10.17 -3.45 -3.30
N TYR A 159 10.50 -2.91 -2.15
CA TYR A 159 10.25 -3.56 -0.87
C TYR A 159 8.80 -3.36 -0.45
N VAL A 160 8.21 -4.39 0.13
CA VAL A 160 6.89 -4.30 0.74
C VAL A 160 7.05 -4.50 2.25
N THR A 161 6.67 -3.49 3.02
CA THR A 161 6.66 -3.55 4.48
C THR A 161 5.23 -3.41 4.99
N TRP A 162 4.76 -4.44 5.68
CA TRP A 162 3.50 -4.46 6.40
C TRP A 162 3.78 -4.53 7.89
N LYS A 163 3.17 -3.65 8.67
CA LYS A 163 3.44 -3.59 10.11
C LYS A 163 2.18 -3.33 10.93
N ASN A 164 1.92 -4.15 11.95
CA ASN A 164 0.88 -3.95 12.97
C ASN A 164 -0.48 -3.55 12.38
N THR A 165 -0.87 -4.09 11.24
CA THR A 165 -2.14 -3.79 10.60
C THR A 165 -3.10 -4.96 10.76
N GLU A 166 -4.32 -4.68 11.15
CA GLU A 166 -5.39 -5.68 11.23
C GLU A 166 -5.96 -5.96 9.85
N SER A 167 -6.13 -7.24 9.50
CA SER A 167 -6.73 -7.64 8.24
C SER A 167 -7.35 -9.03 8.33
N GLU A 168 -8.42 -9.28 7.58
CA GLU A 168 -8.96 -10.63 7.40
C GLU A 168 -8.20 -11.40 6.31
N HIS A 169 -7.83 -10.71 5.23
CA HIS A 169 -7.13 -11.29 4.09
C HIS A 169 -6.02 -10.38 3.58
N ILE A 170 -4.82 -10.92 3.46
CA ILE A 170 -3.71 -10.24 2.78
C ILE A 170 -3.18 -11.08 1.64
N SER A 171 -2.92 -10.44 0.50
CA SER A 171 -2.26 -11.01 -0.67
C SER A 171 -1.13 -10.08 -1.12
N ILE A 172 0.11 -10.55 -0.99
CA ILE A 172 1.30 -9.79 -1.36
C ILE A 172 2.07 -10.56 -2.43
N THR A 173 2.23 -9.96 -3.60
CA THR A 173 3.00 -10.53 -4.71
C THR A 173 4.08 -9.56 -5.16
N ALA A 174 5.34 -9.95 -5.09
CA ALA A 174 6.47 -9.20 -5.62
C ALA A 174 7.21 -10.02 -6.69
N LYS A 175 7.57 -9.42 -7.83
CA LYS A 175 8.42 -10.13 -8.82
C LYS A 175 9.87 -10.17 -8.35
N SER A 176 10.37 -9.02 -7.87
CA SER A 176 11.67 -8.92 -7.21
C SER A 176 11.61 -7.86 -6.12
N GLY A 177 12.08 -8.18 -4.96
CA GLY A 177 12.02 -7.31 -3.78
C GLY A 177 11.74 -8.12 -2.52
N GLU A 178 12.15 -7.59 -1.42
CA GLU A 178 11.93 -8.18 -0.10
C GLU A 178 10.51 -7.88 0.38
N VAL A 179 9.91 -8.85 1.03
CA VAL A 179 8.60 -8.69 1.70
C VAL A 179 8.77 -8.90 3.19
N ASN A 180 8.40 -7.90 3.97
CA ASN A 180 8.51 -7.92 5.42
C ASN A 180 7.14 -7.67 6.05
N VAL A 181 6.61 -8.68 6.73
CA VAL A 181 5.33 -8.62 7.44
C VAL A 181 5.61 -8.77 8.93
N SER A 182 5.28 -7.78 9.72
CA SER A 182 5.49 -7.80 11.17
C SER A 182 4.21 -7.46 11.93
N GLY A 183 4.01 -8.15 13.05
CA GLY A 183 2.82 -7.97 13.87
C GLY A 183 1.56 -8.54 13.20
N LEU A 184 1.70 -9.61 12.41
CA LEU A 184 0.57 -10.28 11.78
C LEU A 184 -0.39 -10.83 12.84
N GLY A 185 -1.69 -10.61 12.65
CA GLY A 185 -2.72 -11.17 13.50
C GLY A 185 -2.98 -12.65 13.17
N GLU A 186 -3.29 -13.47 14.17
CA GLU A 186 -3.66 -14.88 13.95
C GLU A 186 -4.85 -15.04 13.02
N GLN A 187 -5.84 -14.12 13.11
CA GLN A 187 -7.09 -14.21 12.36
C GLN A 187 -6.96 -13.78 10.90
N THR A 188 -5.77 -13.50 10.44
CA THR A 188 -5.49 -13.10 9.06
C THR A 188 -5.18 -14.32 8.20
N ASN A 189 -5.91 -14.47 7.08
CA ASN A 189 -5.53 -15.40 6.03
C ASN A 189 -4.53 -14.70 5.11
N ALA A 190 -3.32 -15.21 5.02
CA ALA A 190 -2.23 -14.55 4.33
C ALA A 190 -1.66 -15.39 3.19
N GLU A 191 -1.49 -14.76 2.02
CA GLU A 191 -0.76 -15.29 0.88
C GLU A 191 0.34 -14.32 0.49
N VAL A 192 1.59 -14.77 0.55
CA VAL A 192 2.76 -13.95 0.25
C VAL A 192 3.66 -14.68 -0.73
N SER A 193 3.97 -14.05 -1.85
CA SER A 193 4.85 -14.63 -2.86
C SER A 193 5.86 -13.63 -3.42
N THR A 194 7.07 -14.11 -3.71
CA THR A 194 8.08 -13.36 -4.45
C THR A 194 8.79 -14.24 -5.47
N GLY A 195 9.14 -13.67 -6.62
CA GLY A 195 9.98 -14.37 -7.60
C GLY A 195 11.45 -14.40 -7.15
N SER A 196 12.01 -13.26 -6.77
CA SER A 196 13.34 -13.21 -6.18
C SER A 196 13.38 -12.16 -5.06
N GLY A 197 13.62 -12.60 -3.87
CA GLY A 197 13.66 -11.77 -2.67
C GLY A 197 13.35 -12.57 -1.43
N ASP A 198 13.78 -12.07 -0.32
CA ASP A 198 13.55 -12.68 0.97
C ASP A 198 12.15 -12.35 1.49
N ILE A 199 11.57 -13.26 2.25
CA ILE A 199 10.29 -13.07 2.91
C ILE A 199 10.49 -13.27 4.40
N GLY A 200 10.21 -12.23 5.19
CA GLY A 200 10.13 -12.29 6.65
C GLY A 200 8.70 -12.07 7.12
N ILE A 201 8.17 -12.99 7.93
CA ILE A 201 6.85 -12.83 8.55
C ILE A 201 6.96 -13.10 10.04
N SER A 202 6.49 -12.14 10.84
CA SER A 202 6.35 -12.30 12.28
C SER A 202 4.93 -12.06 12.75
N TYR A 203 4.43 -12.96 13.57
CA TYR A 203 3.17 -12.78 14.26
C TYR A 203 3.30 -11.82 15.44
N GLY A 204 2.27 -11.06 15.73
CA GLY A 204 2.23 -10.19 16.91
C GLY A 204 2.13 -10.98 18.21
N THR A 205 1.46 -12.11 18.16
CA THR A 205 1.36 -13.12 19.22
C THR A 205 1.43 -14.51 18.60
N GLN A 206 1.94 -15.49 19.35
CA GLN A 206 2.00 -16.89 18.89
C GLN A 206 0.61 -17.37 18.44
N PRO A 207 0.45 -17.78 17.17
CA PRO A 207 -0.83 -18.28 16.68
C PRO A 207 -1.22 -19.61 17.35
N GLN A 208 -2.52 -19.80 17.57
CA GLN A 208 -3.08 -21.00 18.22
C GLN A 208 -3.82 -21.89 17.21
N ASN A 209 -4.27 -21.32 16.07
CA ASN A 209 -5.07 -22.03 15.07
C ASN A 209 -4.63 -21.64 13.65
N LEU A 210 -3.54 -22.21 13.17
CA LEU A 210 -2.93 -21.87 11.89
C LEU A 210 -2.68 -23.11 11.05
N SER A 211 -3.04 -23.12 9.77
CA SER A 211 -2.49 -24.01 8.76
C SER A 211 -1.47 -23.27 7.91
N PHE A 212 -0.31 -23.86 7.68
CA PHE A 212 0.75 -23.19 6.92
C PHE A 212 1.36 -24.07 5.83
N LYS A 213 1.71 -23.42 4.73
CA LYS A 213 2.50 -23.99 3.63
C LYS A 213 3.54 -22.97 3.18
N ILE A 214 4.79 -23.25 3.48
CA ILE A 214 5.92 -22.35 3.25
C ILE A 214 6.92 -23.03 2.35
N SER A 215 7.32 -22.39 1.27
CA SER A 215 8.28 -22.93 0.29
C SER A 215 9.28 -21.89 -0.21
N SER A 216 10.48 -22.36 -0.53
CA SER A 216 11.53 -21.60 -1.19
C SER A 216 12.27 -22.49 -2.19
N GLY A 217 12.49 -21.97 -3.39
CA GLY A 217 13.32 -22.64 -4.40
C GLY A 217 14.83 -22.59 -4.10
N SER A 218 15.24 -21.81 -3.11
CA SER A 218 16.64 -21.76 -2.62
C SER A 218 16.93 -22.74 -1.48
N ASP A 219 16.00 -23.64 -1.13
CA ASP A 219 16.14 -24.58 -0.02
C ASP A 219 16.42 -23.91 1.35
N ASP A 220 15.91 -22.70 1.56
CA ASP A 220 16.13 -21.93 2.78
C ASP A 220 14.82 -21.44 3.41
N VAL A 221 14.14 -22.37 4.09
CA VAL A 221 12.89 -22.13 4.82
C VAL A 221 13.08 -22.36 6.30
N SER A 222 12.90 -21.33 7.11
CA SER A 222 12.89 -21.39 8.57
C SER A 222 11.52 -21.03 9.12
N VAL A 223 10.93 -21.94 9.90
CA VAL A 223 9.67 -21.72 10.63
C VAL A 223 9.93 -21.93 12.11
N ARG A 224 9.67 -20.92 12.93
CA ARG A 224 9.89 -20.90 14.38
C ARG A 224 8.57 -20.58 15.08
N LEU A 225 7.60 -21.47 14.91
CA LEU A 225 6.29 -21.38 15.56
C LEU A 225 6.18 -22.53 16.56
N ASP A 226 5.77 -22.22 17.79
CA ASP A 226 5.59 -23.22 18.83
C ASP A 226 4.36 -24.09 18.52
N ASP A 227 4.34 -25.31 19.05
CA ASP A 227 3.24 -26.29 18.94
C ASP A 227 2.87 -26.68 17.49
N ALA A 228 3.76 -26.43 16.53
CA ALA A 228 3.54 -26.79 15.13
C ALA A 228 3.67 -28.31 14.90
N SER A 229 2.64 -28.89 14.29
CA SER A 229 2.63 -30.26 13.80
C SER A 229 2.89 -30.28 12.30
N TYR A 230 4.04 -30.82 11.90
CA TYR A 230 4.46 -30.84 10.49
C TYR A 230 3.94 -32.08 9.77
N THR A 231 3.39 -31.87 8.56
CA THR A 231 3.10 -32.95 7.59
C THR A 231 4.23 -33.07 6.56
N MET A 232 4.99 -32.00 6.34
CA MET A 232 6.21 -31.96 5.52
C MET A 232 7.21 -31.03 6.19
N GLU A 233 8.46 -31.48 6.30
CA GLU A 233 9.54 -30.68 6.86
C GLU A 233 10.85 -30.96 6.12
N THR A 234 11.19 -30.08 5.20
CA THR A 234 12.45 -30.09 4.43
C THR A 234 13.09 -28.71 4.46
N SER A 235 14.29 -28.55 3.94
CA SER A 235 14.91 -27.24 3.75
C SER A 235 14.13 -26.35 2.78
N ALA A 236 13.52 -26.93 1.75
CA ALA A 236 12.77 -26.24 0.71
C ALA A 236 11.30 -25.98 1.05
N CYS A 237 10.71 -26.81 1.93
CA CYS A 237 9.27 -26.74 2.20
C CYS A 237 8.95 -27.16 3.62
N LYS A 238 8.13 -26.36 4.27
CA LYS A 238 7.52 -26.70 5.55
C LYS A 238 6.01 -26.56 5.45
N GLN A 239 5.30 -27.63 5.75
CA GLN A 239 3.84 -27.66 5.76
C GLN A 239 3.35 -28.29 7.05
N GLY A 240 2.35 -27.69 7.65
CA GLY A 240 1.81 -28.19 8.91
C GLY A 240 0.66 -27.36 9.42
N LYS A 241 0.37 -27.54 10.69
CA LYS A 241 -0.66 -26.77 11.40
C LYS A 241 -0.37 -26.60 12.88
N ILE A 242 -1.00 -25.61 13.45
CA ILE A 242 -1.13 -25.38 14.89
C ILE A 242 -2.63 -25.45 15.21
N GLY A 243 -3.01 -26.16 16.28
CA GLY A 243 -4.40 -26.32 16.68
C GLY A 243 -5.27 -26.92 15.56
N ASP A 244 -6.43 -26.34 15.35
CA ASP A 244 -7.38 -26.82 14.33
C ASP A 244 -7.01 -26.38 12.90
N GLY A 245 -6.09 -25.40 12.76
CA GLY A 245 -5.67 -24.88 11.45
C GLY A 245 -6.73 -24.02 10.76
N THR A 246 -7.47 -23.24 11.53
CA THR A 246 -8.60 -22.42 11.05
C THR A 246 -8.18 -21.35 10.07
N TYR A 247 -7.08 -20.66 10.38
CA TYR A 247 -6.51 -19.60 9.53
C TYR A 247 -5.37 -20.14 8.68
N SER A 248 -5.03 -19.44 7.60
CA SER A 248 -4.07 -19.95 6.63
C SER A 248 -2.91 -18.99 6.38
N LEU A 249 -1.70 -19.54 6.28
CA LEU A 249 -0.50 -18.86 5.82
C LEU A 249 0.12 -19.63 4.66
N THR A 250 0.11 -19.05 3.47
CA THR A 250 0.79 -19.59 2.29
C THR A 250 1.89 -18.65 1.88
N VAL A 251 3.13 -19.14 1.83
CA VAL A 251 4.31 -18.34 1.46
C VAL A 251 5.14 -19.08 0.43
N ASN A 252 5.52 -18.39 -0.62
CA ASN A 252 6.40 -18.92 -1.66
C ASN A 252 7.44 -17.90 -2.09
N SER A 253 8.71 -18.29 -2.13
CA SER A 253 9.77 -17.58 -2.84
C SER A 253 10.37 -18.50 -3.90
N ASP A 254 10.49 -18.04 -5.16
CA ASP A 254 11.16 -18.84 -6.18
C ASP A 254 12.69 -18.86 -5.95
N SER A 255 13.25 -17.77 -5.44
CA SER A 255 14.64 -17.72 -4.98
C SER A 255 14.84 -16.66 -3.90
N GLY A 256 15.04 -17.09 -2.69
CA GLY A 256 15.21 -16.23 -1.50
C GLY A 256 15.01 -17.02 -0.22
N THR A 257 15.43 -16.45 0.88
CA THR A 257 15.21 -16.98 2.22
C THR A 257 13.78 -16.69 2.68
N VAL A 258 13.14 -17.65 3.34
CA VAL A 258 11.82 -17.47 3.96
C VAL A 258 11.93 -17.75 5.44
N VAL A 259 11.59 -16.75 6.25
CA VAL A 259 11.63 -16.84 7.72
C VAL A 259 10.27 -16.48 8.31
N ILE A 260 9.72 -17.40 9.09
CA ILE A 260 8.45 -17.23 9.82
C ILE A 260 8.72 -17.40 11.32
N HIS A 261 8.23 -16.46 12.13
CA HIS A 261 8.34 -16.51 13.60
C HIS A 261 7.25 -15.74 14.34
#